data_2dbfe54777c61e1be2f1f1bc9403a166
#
_entry.id   2dbfe54777c61e1be2f1f1bc9403a166
#
_cell.length_a   1.000
_cell.length_b   1.000
_cell.length_c   1.000
_cell.angle_alpha   90.00
_cell.angle_beta   90.00
_cell.angle_gamma   90.00
#
_symmetry.space_group_name_H-M   'P 1'
#
loop_
_entity.id
_entity.type
_entity.pdbx_description
1 polymer ?
#
loop_
_entity_poly.entity_id
_entity_poly.type
_entity_poly.pdbx_seq_one_letter_code
_entity_poly.pdbx_strand_id
1 'polypeptide(L)' 'MAAGNIDEPTLDYLQFLTVAEVAAMMRVSKMTVYRLVHSGELPAARVGRSFRVPRETVHDYLRNAYHDAG' A
#
# COMPACT_ATOMS: atom_id res chain seq x y z
N MET A 1 22.50 -13.41 -13.50
CA MET A 1 21.30 -12.67 -13.77
C MET A 1 20.07 -13.26 -13.12
N ALA A 2 19.78 -14.45 -13.43
CA ALA A 2 18.59 -15.05 -12.89
C ALA A 2 18.55 -15.02 -11.38
N ALA A 3 19.67 -15.27 -10.76
CA ALA A 3 19.72 -15.32 -9.31
C ALA A 3 19.31 -13.99 -8.71
N GLY A 4 19.88 -12.94 -9.24
CA GLY A 4 19.54 -11.63 -8.72
C GLY A 4 18.09 -11.31 -8.95
N ASN A 5 17.56 -11.87 -9.99
CA ASN A 5 16.17 -11.59 -10.35
C ASN A 5 15.18 -12.30 -9.47
N ILE A 6 15.64 -13.26 -8.71
CA ILE A 6 14.73 -13.97 -7.84
C ILE A 6 14.06 -13.00 -6.88
N ASP A 7 14.85 -12.11 -6.30
CA ASP A 7 14.29 -11.17 -5.35
C ASP A 7 13.47 -10.09 -6.05
N GLU A 8 13.97 -9.65 -7.19
CA GLU A 8 13.30 -8.57 -7.89
C GLU A 8 11.94 -8.97 -8.40
N PRO A 9 11.79 -10.14 -9.01
CA PRO A 9 10.46 -10.56 -9.41
C PRO A 9 9.48 -10.58 -8.25
N THR A 10 9.97 -10.94 -7.07
CA THR A 10 9.11 -10.96 -5.90
C THR A 10 8.63 -9.56 -5.56
N LEU A 11 9.53 -8.59 -5.63
CA LEU A 11 9.15 -7.21 -5.34
C LEU A 11 8.18 -6.68 -6.37
N ASP A 12 8.43 -6.99 -7.63
CA ASP A 12 7.50 -6.59 -8.69
C ASP A 12 6.13 -7.17 -8.45
N TYR A 13 6.14 -8.39 -8.04
CA TYR A 13 4.90 -9.11 -7.80
C TYR A 13 4.08 -8.40 -6.72
N LEU A 14 4.73 -7.94 -5.68
CA LEU A 14 4.04 -7.29 -4.59
C LEU A 14 3.58 -5.89 -4.96
N GLN A 15 4.37 -5.20 -5.75
CA GLN A 15 4.06 -3.83 -6.15
C GLN A 15 3.77 -2.94 -4.96
N PHE A 16 4.63 -1.98 -4.77
CA PHE A 16 4.47 -1.02 -3.69
C PHE A 16 4.02 0.31 -4.24
N LEU A 17 3.13 0.96 -3.52
CA LEU A 17 2.56 2.22 -3.92
C LEU A 17 3.01 3.33 -2.99
N THR A 18 3.14 4.53 -3.52
CA THR A 18 3.42 5.69 -2.72
C THR A 18 2.13 6.16 -2.05
N VAL A 19 2.29 7.01 -1.04
CA VAL A 19 1.11 7.58 -0.38
C VAL A 19 0.24 8.32 -1.38
N ALA A 20 0.86 9.05 -2.30
CA ALA A 20 0.10 9.78 -3.30
C ALA A 20 -0.70 8.84 -4.20
N GLU A 21 -0.08 7.72 -4.58
CA GLU A 21 -0.78 6.76 -5.41
C GLU A 21 -1.93 6.10 -4.67
N VAL A 22 -1.73 5.79 -3.39
CA VAL A 22 -2.79 5.21 -2.59
C VAL A 22 -3.94 6.20 -2.44
N ALA A 23 -3.61 7.46 -2.17
CA ALA A 23 -4.64 8.48 -2.04
C ALA A 23 -5.47 8.58 -3.31
N ALA A 24 -4.81 8.53 -4.46
CA ALA A 24 -5.54 8.60 -5.72
C ALA A 24 -6.43 7.38 -5.91
N MET A 25 -5.91 6.21 -5.60
CA MET A 25 -6.68 4.98 -5.74
C MET A 25 -7.90 4.98 -4.85
N MET A 26 -7.74 5.43 -3.63
CA MET A 26 -8.83 5.43 -2.65
C MET A 26 -9.69 6.68 -2.74
N ARG A 27 -9.24 7.66 -3.52
CA ARG A 27 -9.95 8.91 -3.70
C ARG A 27 -10.12 9.65 -2.39
N VAL A 28 -9.02 9.71 -1.65
CA VAL A 28 -8.98 10.45 -0.40
C VAL A 28 -7.74 11.33 -0.42
N SER A 29 -7.61 12.16 0.59
CA SER A 29 -6.44 13.03 0.69
C SER A 29 -5.24 12.22 1.19
N LYS A 30 -4.04 12.74 0.92
CA LYS A 30 -2.84 12.11 1.44
C LYS A 30 -2.84 12.09 2.95
N MET A 31 -3.40 13.13 3.56
CA MET A 31 -3.49 13.19 5.01
C MET A 31 -4.27 12.00 5.55
N THR A 32 -5.35 11.64 4.88
CA THR A 32 -6.13 10.48 5.30
C THR A 32 -5.31 9.21 5.22
N VAL A 33 -4.53 9.07 4.14
CA VAL A 33 -3.69 7.88 4.00
C VAL A 33 -2.66 7.83 5.12
N TYR A 34 -2.03 8.95 5.42
CA TYR A 34 -1.06 8.99 6.51
C TYR A 34 -1.70 8.58 7.83
N ARG A 35 -2.91 9.02 8.06
CA ARG A 35 -3.61 8.67 9.29
C ARG A 35 -3.86 7.17 9.35
N LEU A 36 -4.27 6.58 8.24
CA LEU A 36 -4.52 5.15 8.20
C LEU A 36 -3.24 4.35 8.42
N VAL A 37 -2.14 4.83 7.86
CA VAL A 37 -0.86 4.17 8.05
C VAL A 37 -0.42 4.25 9.51
N HIS A 38 -0.55 5.43 10.10
CA HIS A 38 -0.13 5.62 11.48
C HIS A 38 -0.99 4.84 12.47
N SER A 39 -2.25 4.69 12.17
CA SER A 39 -3.15 3.95 13.06
C SER A 39 -3.00 2.44 12.92
N GLY A 40 -2.28 2.00 11.89
CA GLY A 40 -2.10 0.58 11.66
C GLY A 40 -3.21 -0.05 10.84
N GLU A 41 -4.21 0.72 10.45
CA GLU A 41 -5.28 0.16 9.63
C GLU A 41 -4.81 -0.17 8.24
N LEU A 42 -3.81 0.55 7.76
CA LEU A 42 -3.24 0.33 6.44
C LEU A 42 -1.76 0.01 6.62
N PRO A 43 -1.39 -1.25 6.69
CA PRO A 43 0.01 -1.62 6.88
C PRO A 43 0.88 -1.09 5.75
N ALA A 44 2.02 -0.57 6.12
CA ALA A 44 2.94 0.00 5.15
C ALA A 44 4.36 -0.14 5.65
N ALA A 45 5.29 -0.15 4.73
CA ALA A 45 6.70 -0.20 5.06
C ALA A 45 7.27 1.20 4.98
N ARG A 46 8.17 1.53 5.88
CA ARG A 46 8.84 2.81 5.84
C ARG A 46 10.16 2.66 5.11
N VAL A 47 10.33 3.46 4.07
CA VAL A 47 11.56 3.44 3.29
C VAL A 47 12.12 4.85 3.30
N GLY A 48 13.18 5.06 4.08
CA GLY A 48 13.70 6.39 4.25
C GLY A 48 12.67 7.28 4.89
N ARG A 49 12.30 8.32 4.19
CA ARG A 49 11.30 9.26 4.70
C ARG A 49 9.93 9.01 4.12
N SER A 50 9.82 7.99 3.30
CA SER A 50 8.55 7.73 2.62
C SER A 50 7.95 6.46 3.13
N PHE A 51 6.67 6.30 2.84
CA PHE A 51 6.00 5.05 3.09
C PHE A 51 5.76 4.35 1.77
N ARG A 52 5.80 3.04 1.81
CA ARG A 52 5.49 2.20 0.66
C ARG A 52 4.40 1.25 1.10
N VAL A 53 3.29 1.28 0.40
CA VAL A 53 2.12 0.49 0.77
C VAL A 53 1.96 -0.64 -0.24
N PRO A 54 1.99 -1.90 0.19
CA PRO A 54 1.75 -2.99 -0.75
C PRO A 54 0.40 -2.84 -1.39
N ARG A 55 0.35 -3.04 -2.69
CA ARG A 55 -0.89 -2.87 -3.41
C ARG A 55 -1.98 -3.80 -2.87
N GLU A 56 -1.60 -5.00 -2.52
CA GLU A 56 -2.56 -5.94 -1.97
C GLU A 56 -3.18 -5.46 -0.69
N THR A 57 -2.39 -4.76 0.11
CA THR A 57 -2.90 -4.22 1.36
C THR A 57 -4.00 -3.20 1.09
N VAL A 58 -3.82 -2.38 0.06
CA VAL A 58 -4.83 -1.42 -0.30
C VAL A 58 -6.10 -2.13 -0.76
N HIS A 59 -5.93 -3.15 -1.57
CA HIS A 59 -7.08 -3.93 -2.03
C HIS A 59 -7.83 -4.56 -0.87
N ASP A 60 -7.09 -5.12 0.07
CA ASP A 60 -7.72 -5.73 1.22
C ASP A 60 -8.49 -4.72 2.05
N TYR A 61 -7.89 -3.57 2.24
CA TYR A 61 -8.55 -2.52 3.02
C TYR A 61 -9.85 -2.09 2.36
N LEU A 62 -9.81 -1.89 1.05
CA LEU A 62 -11.01 -1.47 0.33
C LEU A 62 -12.07 -2.54 0.33
N ARG A 63 -11.64 -3.78 0.17
CA ARG A 63 -12.59 -4.88 0.18
C ARG A 63 -13.30 -4.99 1.52
N ASN A 64 -12.55 -4.84 2.60
CA ASN A 64 -13.14 -4.90 3.92
C ASN A 64 -14.06 -3.72 4.17
N ALA A 65 -13.70 -2.56 3.67
CA ALA A 65 -14.53 -1.37 3.83
C ALA A 65 -15.85 -1.54 3.12
N TYR A 66 -15.83 -2.12 1.93
CA TYR A 66 -17.05 -2.37 1.19
C TYR A 66 -17.93 -3.39 1.91
N HIS A 67 -17.32 -4.41 2.45
CA HIS A 67 -18.07 -5.41 3.18
C HIS A 67 -18.74 -4.79 4.40
N ASP A 68 -18.00 -3.94 5.10
CA ASP A 68 -18.56 -3.30 6.29
C ASP A 68 -19.69 -2.36 5.92
N ALA A 69 -19.53 -1.68 4.80
CA ALA A 69 -20.55 -0.72 4.37
C ALA A 69 -21.79 -1.45 3.86
N GLY A 70 -21.58 -2.63 3.31
CA GLY A 70 -22.70 -3.36 2.76
C GLY A 70 -23.44 -4.11 3.79
#